data_bc675efd497e7e182ce6e76ad9595828
#
_entry.id   bc675efd497e7e182ce6e76ad9595828
#
_cell.length_a   1.000
_cell.length_b   1.000
_cell.length_c   1.000
_cell.angle_alpha   90.00
_cell.angle_beta   90.00
_cell.angle_gamma   90.00
#
_symmetry.space_group_name_H-M   'P 1'
#
loop_
_entity.id
_entity.type
_entity.pdbx_description
1 polymer ?
#
loop_
_entity_poly.entity_id
_entity_poly.type
_entity_poly.pdbx_seq_one_letter_code
_entity_poly.pdbx_strand_id
1 'polypeptide(L)'
;KEDEKKAVDCACYEVYTAWKSKPVLLQKLKEMDMLTLYRDIELPLVFVLYDMENEGIRADGIKLKEYGDKLAVSITELEKKIYEAAGEEFNINSPKQLGVILFEKLGLPNEKKTKTGYSTAADVLEKLAPEYPIVADILEYRQLTKLKSTYADGLSGYIASDGKIHTTLNQTITATGRLSSTEPNLQNIPIRIELGKLIRKVFLPEDGDLFVDSDYSQIELRVLASLSGDERMIEAFKNGQDIHRSTASLVFDTPFDEVTDLQRRNAKAVNFGIVYGISAFGLSNDLGISRKEAQGYIDSYFVKYPKIKEFLDQTVLDAKKNGYTKTMFGRIRPIPE
;
A
#
# COMPACT_ATOMS: atom_id res chain seq x y z
N LYS A 1 17.98 -23.09 35.76
CA LYS A 1 18.89 -24.16 35.23
C LYS A 1 18.20 -25.02 34.15
N GLU A 2 16.96 -25.51 34.36
CA GLU A 2 16.25 -26.30 33.35
C GLU A 2 15.84 -25.46 32.15
N ASP A 3 15.38 -24.22 32.36
CA ASP A 3 15.02 -23.29 31.33
C ASP A 3 16.24 -22.78 30.56
N GLU A 4 17.37 -22.60 31.20
CA GLU A 4 18.65 -22.28 30.54
C GLU A 4 19.09 -23.39 29.60
N LYS A 5 18.97 -24.67 30.07
CA LYS A 5 19.32 -25.83 29.23
C LYS A 5 18.41 -25.91 28.00
N LYS A 6 17.09 -25.72 28.19
CA LYS A 6 16.12 -25.70 27.07
C LYS A 6 16.44 -24.59 26.07
N ALA A 7 16.80 -23.40 26.55
CA ALA A 7 17.19 -22.25 25.66
C ALA A 7 18.45 -22.58 24.86
N VAL A 8 19.48 -23.16 25.48
CA VAL A 8 20.71 -23.59 24.81
C VAL A 8 20.42 -24.69 23.80
N ASP A 9 19.63 -25.70 24.16
CA ASP A 9 19.27 -26.80 23.27
C ASP A 9 18.50 -26.26 22.06
N CYS A 10 17.55 -25.31 22.24
CA CYS A 10 16.81 -24.67 21.19
C CYS A 10 17.75 -23.94 20.22
N ALA A 11 18.62 -23.07 20.71
CA ALA A 11 19.60 -22.36 19.91
C ALA A 11 20.54 -23.30 19.11
N CYS A 12 20.99 -24.38 19.76
CA CYS A 12 21.81 -25.40 19.08
C CYS A 12 21.05 -26.10 17.95
N TYR A 13 19.76 -26.43 18.13
CA TYR A 13 18.93 -27.03 17.10
C TYR A 13 18.66 -26.09 15.96
N GLU A 14 18.43 -24.81 16.20
CA GLU A 14 18.25 -23.79 15.17
C GLU A 14 19.48 -23.68 14.28
N VAL A 15 20.66 -23.51 14.89
CA VAL A 15 21.95 -23.44 14.17
C VAL A 15 22.24 -24.73 13.39
N TYR A 16 22.02 -25.88 14.01
CA TYR A 16 22.21 -27.17 13.33
C TYR A 16 21.27 -27.35 12.16
N THR A 17 20.00 -26.97 12.30
CA THR A 17 19.02 -27.04 11.22
C THR A 17 19.41 -26.12 10.06
N ALA A 18 19.80 -24.89 10.35
CA ALA A 18 20.28 -23.93 9.34
C ALA A 18 21.49 -24.49 8.58
N TRP A 19 22.48 -25.03 9.31
CA TRP A 19 23.67 -25.62 8.73
C TRP A 19 23.37 -26.83 7.84
N LYS A 20 22.52 -27.76 8.29
CA LYS A 20 22.10 -28.93 7.52
C LYS A 20 21.24 -28.60 6.31
N SER A 21 20.38 -27.58 6.40
CA SER A 21 19.49 -27.15 5.32
C SER A 21 20.23 -26.43 4.21
N LYS A 22 21.32 -25.73 4.54
CA LYS A 22 22.06 -24.89 3.59
C LYS A 22 22.38 -25.59 2.24
N PRO A 23 23.02 -26.77 2.20
CA PRO A 23 23.35 -27.40 0.90
C PRO A 23 22.09 -27.78 0.10
N VAL A 24 21.05 -28.23 0.77
CA VAL A 24 19.77 -28.61 0.14
C VAL A 24 19.10 -27.38 -0.46
N LEU A 25 19.03 -26.27 0.28
CA LEU A 25 18.42 -25.03 -0.18
C LEU A 25 19.21 -24.40 -1.32
N LEU A 26 20.53 -24.37 -1.25
CA LEU A 26 21.39 -23.87 -2.35
C LEU A 26 21.20 -24.70 -3.63
N GLN A 27 21.07 -26.03 -3.50
CA GLN A 27 20.80 -26.88 -4.65
C GLN A 27 19.41 -26.58 -5.25
N LYS A 28 18.37 -26.41 -4.44
CA LYS A 28 17.04 -25.99 -4.91
C LYS A 28 17.05 -24.63 -5.61
N LEU A 29 17.76 -23.65 -5.04
CA LEU A 29 17.92 -22.32 -5.69
C LEU A 29 18.61 -22.44 -7.05
N LYS A 30 19.58 -23.32 -7.17
CA LYS A 30 20.26 -23.60 -8.46
C LYS A 30 19.30 -24.24 -9.46
N GLU A 31 18.52 -25.24 -9.06
CA GLU A 31 17.53 -25.90 -9.90
C GLU A 31 16.41 -24.96 -10.38
N MET A 32 16.05 -23.99 -9.55
CA MET A 32 15.06 -22.95 -9.88
C MET A 32 15.64 -21.72 -10.60
N ASP A 33 16.94 -21.74 -10.93
CA ASP A 33 17.65 -20.59 -11.56
C ASP A 33 17.54 -19.29 -10.73
N MET A 34 17.51 -19.41 -9.40
CA MET A 34 17.43 -18.27 -8.45
C MET A 34 18.73 -18.06 -7.64
N LEU A 35 19.79 -18.82 -7.91
CA LEU A 35 21.02 -18.74 -7.12
C LEU A 35 21.74 -17.38 -7.28
N THR A 36 21.72 -16.83 -8.48
CA THR A 36 22.27 -15.49 -8.77
C THR A 36 21.48 -14.41 -8.04
N LEU A 37 20.14 -14.44 -8.10
CA LEU A 37 19.27 -13.54 -7.34
C LEU A 37 19.62 -13.59 -5.84
N TYR A 38 19.76 -14.78 -5.29
CA TYR A 38 20.10 -14.96 -3.88
C TYR A 38 21.47 -14.35 -3.53
N ARG A 39 22.50 -14.64 -4.32
CA ARG A 39 23.87 -14.22 -4.00
C ARG A 39 24.12 -12.73 -4.24
N ASP A 40 23.55 -12.19 -5.33
CA ASP A 40 23.92 -10.88 -5.82
C ASP A 40 22.94 -9.78 -5.33
N ILE A 41 21.74 -10.17 -4.89
CA ILE A 41 20.71 -9.23 -4.43
C ILE A 41 20.28 -9.55 -2.99
N GLU A 42 19.71 -10.72 -2.74
CA GLU A 42 19.05 -11.00 -1.45
C GLU A 42 20.03 -11.07 -0.28
N LEU A 43 21.16 -11.76 -0.47
CA LEU A 43 22.15 -11.92 0.60
C LEU A 43 22.90 -10.62 0.93
N PRO A 44 23.37 -9.82 -0.05
CA PRO A 44 23.95 -8.51 0.25
C PRO A 44 22.96 -7.54 0.90
N LEU A 45 21.67 -7.59 0.52
CA LEU A 45 20.64 -6.73 1.09
C LEU A 45 20.47 -6.95 2.60
N VAL A 46 20.72 -8.15 3.13
CA VAL A 46 20.66 -8.43 4.57
C VAL A 46 21.51 -7.45 5.37
N PHE A 47 22.74 -7.17 4.90
CA PHE A 47 23.65 -6.25 5.59
C PHE A 47 23.15 -4.80 5.52
N VAL A 48 22.62 -4.39 4.38
CA VAL A 48 22.02 -3.05 4.24
C VAL A 48 20.83 -2.86 5.18
N LEU A 49 19.95 -3.85 5.24
CA LEU A 49 18.78 -3.79 6.14
C LEU A 49 19.20 -3.82 7.61
N TYR A 50 20.21 -4.61 7.95
CA TYR A 50 20.78 -4.62 9.30
C TYR A 50 21.31 -3.24 9.71
N ASP A 51 22.06 -2.57 8.82
CA ASP A 51 22.57 -1.23 9.08
C ASP A 51 21.41 -0.21 9.24
N MET A 52 20.37 -0.30 8.39
CA MET A 52 19.17 0.54 8.50
C MET A 52 18.40 0.32 9.80
N GLU A 53 18.24 -0.93 10.22
CA GLU A 53 17.56 -1.28 11.48
C GLU A 53 18.35 -0.78 12.70
N ASN A 54 19.67 -0.91 12.69
CA ASN A 54 20.54 -0.41 13.76
C ASN A 54 20.59 1.10 13.79
N GLU A 55 20.65 1.77 12.64
CA GLU A 55 20.65 3.26 12.59
C GLU A 55 19.34 3.80 13.11
N GLY A 56 18.21 3.20 12.73
CA GLY A 56 16.88 3.69 13.10
C GLY A 56 16.58 5.06 12.53
N ILE A 57 15.47 5.66 12.99
CA ILE A 57 15.07 7.01 12.62
C ILE A 57 14.68 7.81 13.88
N ARG A 58 15.27 8.98 14.06
CA ARG A 58 15.00 9.85 15.20
C ARG A 58 13.54 10.32 15.20
N ALA A 59 12.87 10.19 16.35
CA ALA A 59 11.48 10.58 16.53
C ALA A 59 11.32 11.49 17.77
N ASP A 60 10.66 12.63 17.58
CA ASP A 60 10.39 13.58 18.65
C ASP A 60 9.14 13.16 19.45
N GLY A 61 9.36 12.55 20.60
CA GLY A 61 8.29 12.08 21.50
C GLY A 61 7.38 13.20 22.02
N ILE A 62 7.88 14.43 22.15
CA ILE A 62 7.09 15.58 22.60
C ILE A 62 6.12 15.98 21.49
N LYS A 63 6.62 16.15 20.26
CA LYS A 63 5.76 16.45 19.10
C LYS A 63 4.76 15.34 18.83
N LEU A 64 5.15 14.08 19.05
CA LEU A 64 4.26 12.94 18.91
C LEU A 64 3.09 13.01 19.89
N LYS A 65 3.38 13.37 21.15
CA LYS A 65 2.36 13.57 22.17
C LYS A 65 1.44 14.76 21.82
N GLU A 66 2.01 15.90 21.44
CA GLU A 66 1.23 17.08 21.02
C GLU A 66 0.31 16.76 19.82
N TYR A 67 0.78 15.94 18.89
CA TYR A 67 -0.01 15.46 17.78
C TYR A 67 -1.19 14.58 18.28
N GLY A 68 -0.94 13.67 19.20
CA GLY A 68 -1.96 12.83 19.82
C GLY A 68 -3.02 13.64 20.57
N ASP A 69 -2.60 14.68 21.30
CA ASP A 69 -3.48 15.59 22.04
C ASP A 69 -4.40 16.38 21.08
N LYS A 70 -3.87 16.86 19.95
CA LYS A 70 -4.68 17.52 18.89
C LYS A 70 -5.72 16.57 18.29
N LEU A 71 -5.33 15.34 18.00
CA LEU A 71 -6.29 14.33 17.49
C LEU A 71 -7.38 14.04 18.51
N ALA A 72 -7.04 13.96 19.81
CA ALA A 72 -8.00 13.68 20.87
C ALA A 72 -9.10 14.75 20.96
N VAL A 73 -8.75 16.03 20.81
CA VAL A 73 -9.72 17.14 20.77
C VAL A 73 -10.71 16.96 19.62
N SER A 74 -10.19 16.78 18.39
CA SER A 74 -11.07 16.60 17.21
C SER A 74 -11.92 15.34 17.29
N ILE A 75 -11.38 14.23 17.83
CA ILE A 75 -12.14 12.99 18.07
C ILE A 75 -13.30 13.23 19.03
N THR A 76 -13.06 13.94 20.14
CA THR A 76 -14.09 14.24 21.13
C THR A 76 -15.20 15.15 20.56
N GLU A 77 -14.84 16.12 19.73
CA GLU A 77 -15.80 17.00 19.05
C GLU A 77 -16.68 16.22 18.05
N LEU A 78 -16.07 15.34 17.25
CA LEU A 78 -16.81 14.48 16.32
C LEU A 78 -17.73 13.49 17.06
N GLU A 79 -17.26 12.90 18.16
CA GLU A 79 -18.05 11.97 18.98
C GLU A 79 -19.32 12.63 19.48
N LYS A 80 -19.24 13.86 20.01
CA LYS A 80 -20.40 14.65 20.43
C LYS A 80 -21.38 14.90 19.28
N LYS A 81 -20.89 15.34 18.12
CA LYS A 81 -21.72 15.58 16.94
C LYS A 81 -22.43 14.31 16.48
N ILE A 82 -21.73 13.17 16.48
CA ILE A 82 -22.29 11.89 16.07
C ILE A 82 -23.38 11.45 17.06
N TYR A 83 -23.18 11.59 18.37
CA TYR A 83 -24.18 11.24 19.39
C TYR A 83 -25.41 12.17 19.33
N GLU A 84 -25.20 13.46 19.12
CA GLU A 84 -26.30 14.41 18.92
C GLU A 84 -27.13 14.05 17.67
N ALA A 85 -26.48 13.71 16.56
CA ALA A 85 -27.17 13.32 15.33
C ALA A 85 -27.86 11.94 15.43
N ALA A 86 -27.31 11.03 16.22
CA ALA A 86 -27.88 9.70 16.48
C ALA A 86 -29.01 9.72 17.52
N GLY A 87 -29.04 10.75 18.37
CA GLY A 87 -29.96 10.86 19.49
C GLY A 87 -29.64 9.97 20.70
N GLU A 88 -28.48 9.30 20.70
CA GLU A 88 -27.99 8.45 21.80
C GLU A 88 -26.49 8.22 21.71
N GLU A 89 -25.87 7.82 22.82
CA GLU A 89 -24.49 7.37 22.88
C GLU A 89 -24.40 5.88 22.51
N PHE A 90 -23.37 5.53 21.73
CA PHE A 90 -23.06 4.17 21.31
C PHE A 90 -21.59 4.01 20.97
N ASN A 91 -21.10 2.77 20.84
CA ASN A 91 -19.73 2.57 20.39
C ASN A 91 -19.62 2.71 18.87
N ILE A 92 -19.12 3.88 18.40
CA ILE A 92 -18.94 4.25 16.99
C ILE A 92 -17.99 3.27 16.27
N ASN A 93 -17.02 2.69 17.00
CA ASN A 93 -16.09 1.72 16.48
C ASN A 93 -16.66 0.30 16.38
N SER A 94 -17.85 0.04 16.93
CA SER A 94 -18.53 -1.24 16.81
C SER A 94 -19.35 -1.30 15.52
N PRO A 95 -18.96 -2.12 14.52
CA PRO A 95 -19.74 -2.24 13.27
C PRO A 95 -21.20 -2.65 13.51
N LYS A 96 -21.44 -3.47 14.54
CA LYS A 96 -22.78 -3.95 14.90
C LYS A 96 -23.66 -2.81 15.42
N GLN A 97 -23.17 -2.04 16.40
CA GLN A 97 -23.93 -0.92 16.97
C GLN A 97 -24.14 0.18 15.93
N LEU A 98 -23.10 0.55 15.22
CA LEU A 98 -23.18 1.54 14.15
C LEU A 98 -24.17 1.14 13.06
N GLY A 99 -24.18 -0.14 12.67
CA GLY A 99 -25.15 -0.65 11.69
C GLY A 99 -26.61 -0.48 12.14
N VAL A 100 -26.90 -0.76 13.41
CA VAL A 100 -28.24 -0.53 13.99
C VAL A 100 -28.62 0.95 13.98
N ILE A 101 -27.71 1.82 14.41
CA ILE A 101 -27.95 3.28 14.43
C ILE A 101 -28.25 3.79 13.02
N LEU A 102 -27.37 3.54 12.05
CA LEU A 102 -27.50 4.10 10.71
C LEU A 102 -28.68 3.52 9.93
N PHE A 103 -28.84 2.20 9.95
CA PHE A 103 -29.76 1.52 9.03
C PHE A 103 -31.10 1.14 9.63
N GLU A 104 -31.21 0.97 10.96
CA GLU A 104 -32.51 0.67 11.62
C GLU A 104 -33.11 1.90 12.25
N LYS A 105 -32.34 2.73 12.97
CA LYS A 105 -32.90 3.90 13.67
C LYS A 105 -33.00 5.13 12.77
N LEU A 106 -31.94 5.46 12.06
CA LEU A 106 -31.92 6.62 11.15
C LEU A 106 -32.46 6.29 9.75
N GLY A 107 -32.68 4.99 9.43
CA GLY A 107 -33.32 4.56 8.19
C GLY A 107 -32.54 4.84 6.93
N LEU A 108 -31.19 4.92 7.01
CA LEU A 108 -30.36 5.12 5.84
C LEU A 108 -30.45 3.92 4.89
N PRO A 109 -30.33 4.13 3.57
CA PRO A 109 -30.34 3.04 2.59
C PRO A 109 -29.15 2.10 2.81
N ASN A 110 -29.38 0.79 2.73
CA ASN A 110 -28.34 -0.22 2.82
C ASN A 110 -28.46 -1.26 1.72
N GLU A 111 -27.47 -1.28 0.83
CA GLU A 111 -27.41 -2.23 -0.27
C GLU A 111 -26.63 -3.51 0.08
N LYS A 112 -25.88 -3.54 1.20
CA LYS A 112 -24.92 -4.61 1.48
C LYS A 112 -25.08 -5.15 2.91
N LYS A 113 -25.63 -6.36 3.02
CA LYS A 113 -25.67 -7.11 4.27
C LYS A 113 -24.51 -8.10 4.36
N THR A 114 -23.96 -8.28 5.55
CA THR A 114 -22.99 -9.32 5.89
C THR A 114 -23.66 -10.46 6.62
N LYS A 115 -22.94 -11.57 6.85
CA LYS A 115 -23.45 -12.69 7.68
C LYS A 115 -23.82 -12.29 9.10
N THR A 116 -23.24 -11.18 9.61
CA THR A 116 -23.39 -10.71 11.00
C THR A 116 -24.19 -9.42 11.13
N GLY A 117 -24.81 -8.93 10.05
CA GLY A 117 -25.62 -7.71 10.04
C GLY A 117 -25.29 -6.76 8.88
N TYR A 118 -25.43 -5.46 9.14
CA TYR A 118 -25.17 -4.44 8.13
C TYR A 118 -23.69 -4.18 7.92
N SER A 119 -23.29 -3.98 6.65
CA SER A 119 -21.92 -3.56 6.35
C SER A 119 -21.74 -2.08 6.68
N THR A 120 -20.77 -1.76 7.53
CA THR A 120 -20.30 -0.40 7.82
C THR A 120 -18.87 -0.20 7.33
N ALA A 121 -18.45 -0.93 6.28
CA ALA A 121 -17.15 -0.77 5.66
C ALA A 121 -17.03 0.60 4.98
N ALA A 122 -15.81 1.11 4.84
CA ALA A 122 -15.58 2.45 4.30
C ALA A 122 -16.19 2.63 2.91
N ASP A 123 -16.08 1.63 2.03
CA ASP A 123 -16.65 1.63 0.67
C ASP A 123 -18.18 1.79 0.63
N VAL A 124 -18.87 1.36 1.68
CA VAL A 124 -20.34 1.53 1.84
C VAL A 124 -20.65 2.91 2.39
N LEU A 125 -19.94 3.34 3.43
CA LEU A 125 -20.18 4.63 4.06
C LEU A 125 -19.79 5.81 3.16
N GLU A 126 -18.72 5.72 2.39
CA GLU A 126 -18.28 6.75 1.44
C GLU A 126 -19.35 7.10 0.39
N LYS A 127 -20.17 6.12 -0.01
CA LYS A 127 -21.30 6.36 -0.93
C LYS A 127 -22.44 7.15 -0.29
N LEU A 128 -22.61 7.03 1.01
CA LEU A 128 -23.67 7.68 1.77
C LEU A 128 -23.26 9.07 2.30
N ALA A 129 -21.95 9.29 2.48
CA ALA A 129 -21.42 10.51 3.08
C ALA A 129 -21.85 11.81 2.38
N PRO A 130 -21.99 11.90 1.04
CA PRO A 130 -22.44 13.12 0.37
C PRO A 130 -23.88 13.53 0.74
N GLU A 131 -24.74 12.57 1.07
CA GLU A 131 -26.17 12.83 1.37
C GLU A 131 -26.45 12.87 2.88
N TYR A 132 -25.60 12.22 3.69
CA TYR A 132 -25.82 12.07 5.13
C TYR A 132 -24.63 12.59 5.94
N PRO A 133 -24.70 13.81 6.51
CA PRO A 133 -23.58 14.42 7.25
C PRO A 133 -23.05 13.56 8.41
N ILE A 134 -23.91 12.86 9.14
CA ILE A 134 -23.48 11.93 10.20
C ILE A 134 -22.52 10.85 9.69
N VAL A 135 -22.69 10.39 8.45
CA VAL A 135 -21.82 9.37 7.85
C VAL A 135 -20.44 9.95 7.54
N ALA A 136 -20.38 11.20 7.07
CA ALA A 136 -19.12 11.92 6.89
C ALA A 136 -18.36 12.08 8.22
N ASP A 137 -19.07 12.52 9.28
CA ASP A 137 -18.49 12.65 10.62
C ASP A 137 -17.98 11.30 11.16
N ILE A 138 -18.71 10.20 10.93
CA ILE A 138 -18.27 8.84 11.33
C ILE A 138 -17.03 8.39 10.57
N LEU A 139 -16.93 8.65 9.27
CA LEU A 139 -15.74 8.33 8.48
C LEU A 139 -14.53 9.11 9.01
N GLU A 140 -14.69 10.39 9.26
CA GLU A 140 -13.64 11.24 9.82
C GLU A 140 -13.25 10.77 11.25
N TYR A 141 -14.20 10.50 12.11
CA TYR A 141 -13.96 9.97 13.46
C TYR A 141 -13.12 8.67 13.40
N ARG A 142 -13.51 7.72 12.59
CA ARG A 142 -12.76 6.44 12.43
C ARG A 142 -11.35 6.67 11.91
N GLN A 143 -11.19 7.60 10.99
CA GLN A 143 -9.91 7.97 10.43
C GLN A 143 -9.00 8.59 11.49
N LEU A 144 -9.49 9.57 12.27
CA LEU A 144 -8.71 10.21 13.33
C LEU A 144 -8.40 9.25 14.48
N THR A 145 -9.36 8.41 14.86
CA THR A 145 -9.14 7.36 15.88
C THR A 145 -8.04 6.38 15.44
N LYS A 146 -8.05 5.97 14.18
CA LYS A 146 -6.99 5.11 13.63
C LYS A 146 -5.63 5.83 13.61
N LEU A 147 -5.58 7.10 13.22
CA LEU A 147 -4.36 7.90 13.26
C LEU A 147 -3.80 8.00 14.68
N LYS A 148 -4.67 8.28 15.65
CA LYS A 148 -4.26 8.38 17.05
C LYS A 148 -3.75 7.04 17.57
N SER A 149 -4.53 5.97 17.46
CA SER A 149 -4.16 4.67 18.03
C SER A 149 -2.93 4.04 17.36
N THR A 150 -2.82 4.15 16.03
CA THR A 150 -1.74 3.49 15.28
C THR A 150 -0.44 4.29 15.32
N TYR A 151 -0.53 5.62 15.20
CA TYR A 151 0.66 6.46 15.04
C TYR A 151 0.97 7.29 16.28
N ALA A 152 0.03 8.07 16.82
CA ALA A 152 0.34 8.91 17.97
C ALA A 152 0.66 8.08 19.22
N ASP A 153 -0.24 7.18 19.59
CA ASP A 153 -0.08 6.33 20.77
C ASP A 153 0.84 5.13 20.45
N GLY A 154 0.64 4.51 19.27
CA GLY A 154 1.37 3.31 18.87
C GLY A 154 2.86 3.53 18.71
N LEU A 155 3.31 4.61 18.04
CA LEU A 155 4.74 4.84 17.82
C LEU A 155 5.49 5.25 19.09
N SER A 156 4.81 5.88 20.07
CA SER A 156 5.46 6.32 21.29
C SER A 156 6.15 5.19 22.05
N GLY A 157 5.57 3.99 22.01
CA GLY A 157 6.13 2.80 22.65
C GLY A 157 7.37 2.21 21.96
N TYR A 158 7.65 2.65 20.74
CA TYR A 158 8.80 2.19 19.95
C TYR A 158 9.98 3.18 19.95
N ILE A 159 9.84 4.34 20.56
CA ILE A 159 10.97 5.25 20.72
C ILE A 159 11.91 4.67 21.77
N ALA A 160 13.09 4.22 21.34
CA ALA A 160 14.11 3.63 22.19
C ALA A 160 14.84 4.68 23.04
N SER A 161 15.76 4.25 23.90
CA SER A 161 16.51 5.12 24.80
C SER A 161 17.44 6.11 24.09
N ASP A 162 17.79 5.84 22.85
CA ASP A 162 18.56 6.74 21.97
C ASP A 162 17.71 7.78 21.24
N GLY A 163 16.38 7.76 21.44
CA GLY A 163 15.44 8.69 20.81
C GLY A 163 15.04 8.28 19.39
N LYS A 164 15.37 7.06 18.96
CA LYS A 164 15.09 6.54 17.63
C LYS A 164 14.05 5.42 17.64
N ILE A 165 13.43 5.22 16.49
CA ILE A 165 12.57 4.07 16.21
C ILE A 165 13.35 3.12 15.29
N HIS A 166 13.50 1.87 15.73
CA HIS A 166 14.15 0.79 15.00
C HIS A 166 13.08 -0.18 14.52
N THR A 167 12.67 -0.04 13.27
CA THR A 167 11.70 -0.96 12.66
C THR A 167 12.40 -2.24 12.21
N THR A 168 11.66 -3.33 12.11
CA THR A 168 12.14 -4.57 11.47
C THR A 168 11.76 -4.58 10.00
N LEU A 169 12.73 -4.81 9.11
CA LEU A 169 12.57 -4.86 7.67
C LEU A 169 12.62 -6.30 7.15
N ASN A 170 11.46 -6.84 6.80
CA ASN A 170 11.32 -8.23 6.38
C ASN A 170 11.48 -8.40 4.86
N GLN A 171 12.38 -9.29 4.43
CA GLN A 171 12.60 -9.63 3.02
C GLN A 171 11.68 -10.74 2.49
N THR A 172 11.13 -11.59 3.36
CA THR A 172 10.51 -12.87 2.98
C THR A 172 9.00 -12.93 3.18
N ILE A 173 8.37 -11.85 3.66
CA ILE A 173 6.94 -11.86 4.02
C ILE A 173 6.04 -11.64 2.80
N THR A 174 6.41 -10.69 1.91
CA THR A 174 5.53 -10.34 0.79
C THR A 174 5.67 -11.33 -0.37
N ALA A 175 4.54 -11.68 -0.98
CA ALA A 175 4.52 -12.56 -2.15
C ALA A 175 5.15 -11.92 -3.41
N THR A 176 5.34 -10.60 -3.41
CA THR A 176 5.88 -9.84 -4.54
C THR A 176 7.40 -9.64 -4.48
N GLY A 177 8.04 -9.96 -3.36
CA GLY A 177 9.45 -9.65 -3.09
C GLY A 177 9.71 -8.21 -2.64
N ARG A 178 8.65 -7.41 -2.36
CA ARG A 178 8.82 -6.12 -1.68
C ARG A 178 9.21 -6.35 -0.23
N LEU A 179 9.95 -5.41 0.35
CA LEU A 179 10.17 -5.36 1.80
C LEU A 179 8.86 -5.02 2.52
N SER A 180 8.72 -5.50 3.73
CA SER A 180 7.68 -5.04 4.67
C SER A 180 8.31 -4.56 5.96
N SER A 181 7.68 -3.58 6.61
CA SER A 181 8.12 -3.00 7.88
C SER A 181 7.17 -3.40 8.98
N THR A 182 7.72 -3.89 10.11
CA THR A 182 6.96 -4.29 11.30
C THR A 182 7.67 -3.79 12.56
N GLU A 183 6.93 -3.65 13.63
CA GLU A 183 7.43 -3.30 14.98
C GLU A 183 8.28 -2.01 15.03
N PRO A 184 7.71 -0.86 14.59
CA PRO A 184 6.39 -0.61 14.02
C PRO A 184 6.40 -0.61 12.48
N ASN A 185 5.20 -0.67 11.85
CA ASN A 185 5.08 -0.49 10.41
C ASN A 185 5.21 1.00 10.04
N LEU A 186 6.36 1.41 9.52
CA LEU A 186 6.64 2.77 9.08
C LEU A 186 6.27 3.04 7.61
N GLN A 187 5.96 1.99 6.81
CA GLN A 187 5.63 2.15 5.40
C GLN A 187 4.21 2.67 5.14
N ASN A 188 3.32 2.59 6.14
CA ASN A 188 1.93 2.98 6.01
C ASN A 188 1.61 4.35 6.63
N ILE A 189 2.61 5.19 6.88
CA ILE A 189 2.39 6.56 7.39
C ILE A 189 1.60 7.37 6.37
N PRO A 190 0.43 7.94 6.74
CA PRO A 190 -0.46 8.62 5.81
C PRO A 190 0.17 9.86 5.18
N ILE A 191 -0.12 10.09 3.89
CA ILE A 191 0.36 11.26 3.14
C ILE A 191 -0.75 12.10 2.51
N ARG A 192 -1.98 11.56 2.44
CA ARG A 192 -3.09 12.22 1.73
C ARG A 192 -3.91 13.14 2.61
N ILE A 193 -3.96 12.86 3.90
CA ILE A 193 -4.77 13.57 4.90
C ILE A 193 -3.90 14.64 5.54
N GLU A 194 -4.40 15.85 5.69
CA GLU A 194 -3.63 16.96 6.28
C GLU A 194 -3.16 16.65 7.71
N LEU A 195 -4.03 16.11 8.57
CA LEU A 195 -3.64 15.66 9.91
C LEU A 195 -2.68 14.47 9.85
N GLY A 196 -2.82 13.57 8.87
CA GLY A 196 -1.88 12.48 8.65
C GLY A 196 -0.48 12.95 8.22
N LYS A 197 -0.38 14.05 7.47
CA LYS A 197 0.92 14.65 7.10
C LYS A 197 1.67 15.19 8.31
N LEU A 198 0.96 15.59 9.36
CA LEU A 198 1.62 16.15 10.56
C LEU A 198 2.47 15.12 11.30
N ILE A 199 2.12 13.82 11.22
CA ILE A 199 2.93 12.77 11.84
C ILE A 199 4.35 12.72 11.27
N ARG A 200 4.54 13.06 9.98
CA ARG A 200 5.86 13.09 9.36
C ARG A 200 6.80 14.12 9.98
N LYS A 201 6.26 15.20 10.58
CA LYS A 201 7.04 16.23 11.27
C LYS A 201 7.63 15.77 12.60
N VAL A 202 7.21 14.59 13.09
CA VAL A 202 7.78 13.95 14.28
C VAL A 202 9.16 13.36 13.99
N PHE A 203 9.39 12.92 12.75
CA PHE A 203 10.67 12.36 12.34
C PHE A 203 11.65 13.49 12.03
N LEU A 204 12.82 13.42 12.63
CA LEU A 204 13.85 14.44 12.51
C LEU A 204 15.17 13.82 12.05
N PRO A 205 15.98 14.54 11.28
CA PRO A 205 17.37 14.13 11.08
C PRO A 205 18.17 14.36 12.38
N GLU A 206 19.37 13.83 12.47
CA GLU A 206 20.30 14.19 13.53
C GLU A 206 20.72 15.66 13.42
N ASP A 207 21.23 16.21 14.51
CA ASP A 207 21.61 17.62 14.56
C ASP A 207 22.75 17.92 13.56
N GLY A 208 22.47 18.77 12.59
CA GLY A 208 23.40 19.09 11.50
C GLY A 208 23.21 18.28 10.24
N ASP A 209 22.35 17.24 10.26
CA ASP A 209 22.04 16.40 9.11
C ASP A 209 20.79 16.87 8.36
N LEU A 210 20.57 16.28 7.20
CA LEU A 210 19.41 16.53 6.35
C LEU A 210 18.81 15.19 5.89
N PHE A 211 17.49 15.14 5.78
CA PHE A 211 16.86 14.05 5.02
C PHE A 211 17.14 14.20 3.53
N VAL A 212 17.58 13.13 2.91
CA VAL A 212 17.70 13.00 1.45
C VAL A 212 16.65 12.02 0.98
N ASP A 213 15.70 12.49 0.17
CA ASP A 213 14.66 11.68 -0.44
C ASP A 213 14.93 11.52 -1.94
N SER A 214 15.00 10.28 -2.40
CA SER A 214 15.21 9.95 -3.81
C SER A 214 14.30 8.79 -4.20
N ASP A 215 13.49 8.98 -5.23
CA ASP A 215 12.55 7.99 -5.74
C ASP A 215 12.73 7.77 -7.24
N TYR A 216 12.45 6.54 -7.67
CA TYR A 216 12.44 6.18 -9.08
C TYR A 216 11.20 6.75 -9.78
N SER A 217 11.42 7.64 -10.76
CA SER A 217 10.33 8.19 -11.56
C SER A 217 9.65 7.11 -12.42
N GLN A 218 8.42 6.75 -12.05
CA GLN A 218 7.55 5.84 -12.82
C GLN A 218 8.19 4.47 -13.14
N ILE A 219 8.95 3.89 -12.20
CA ILE A 219 9.75 2.68 -12.45
C ILE A 219 8.90 1.50 -12.96
N GLU A 220 7.71 1.31 -12.44
CA GLU A 220 6.82 0.21 -12.83
C GLU A 220 6.38 0.33 -14.29
N LEU A 221 6.07 1.53 -14.76
CA LEU A 221 5.73 1.78 -16.17
C LEU A 221 6.96 1.65 -17.09
N ARG A 222 8.15 2.03 -16.62
CA ARG A 222 9.40 1.83 -17.36
C ARG A 222 9.73 0.35 -17.52
N VAL A 223 9.53 -0.43 -16.46
CA VAL A 223 9.68 -1.89 -16.51
C VAL A 223 8.65 -2.51 -17.44
N LEU A 224 7.38 -2.08 -17.36
CA LEU A 224 6.34 -2.56 -18.27
C LEU A 224 6.68 -2.24 -19.73
N ALA A 225 7.12 -1.01 -20.04
CA ALA A 225 7.54 -0.63 -21.37
C ALA A 225 8.68 -1.51 -21.89
N SER A 226 9.68 -1.76 -21.05
CA SER A 226 10.83 -2.60 -21.39
C SER A 226 10.45 -4.06 -21.63
N LEU A 227 9.62 -4.66 -20.76
CA LEU A 227 9.21 -6.06 -20.86
C LEU A 227 8.25 -6.31 -22.02
N SER A 228 7.31 -5.39 -22.27
CA SER A 228 6.37 -5.49 -23.38
C SER A 228 7.00 -5.16 -24.74
N GLY A 229 8.07 -4.39 -24.75
CA GLY A 229 8.68 -3.87 -25.98
C GLY A 229 7.76 -2.87 -26.70
N ASP A 230 6.86 -2.17 -25.98
CA ASP A 230 5.99 -1.19 -26.58
C ASP A 230 6.77 0.08 -26.96
N GLU A 231 6.97 0.28 -28.25
CA GLU A 231 7.80 1.35 -28.81
C GLU A 231 7.30 2.74 -28.42
N ARG A 232 5.99 2.96 -28.40
CA ARG A 232 5.40 4.27 -28.06
C ARG A 232 5.69 4.65 -26.61
N MET A 233 5.55 3.69 -25.70
CA MET A 233 5.84 3.93 -24.28
C MET A 233 7.34 4.10 -24.07
N ILE A 234 8.18 3.33 -24.75
CA ILE A 234 9.65 3.43 -24.70
C ILE A 234 10.10 4.81 -25.21
N GLU A 235 9.56 5.29 -26.34
CA GLU A 235 9.88 6.60 -26.90
C GLU A 235 9.45 7.74 -25.98
N ALA A 236 8.24 7.67 -25.41
CA ALA A 236 7.79 8.67 -24.46
C ALA A 236 8.76 8.83 -23.28
N PHE A 237 9.27 7.72 -22.74
CA PHE A 237 10.28 7.75 -21.67
C PHE A 237 11.64 8.25 -22.14
N LYS A 238 12.11 7.85 -23.32
CA LYS A 238 13.39 8.32 -23.89
C LYS A 238 13.39 9.82 -24.15
N ASN A 239 12.24 10.36 -24.55
CA ASN A 239 12.07 11.79 -24.83
C ASN A 239 11.76 12.61 -23.58
N GLY A 240 11.77 12.00 -22.38
CA GLY A 240 11.48 12.69 -21.11
C GLY A 240 10.05 13.22 -20.99
N GLN A 241 9.11 12.66 -21.77
CA GLN A 241 7.72 13.09 -21.74
C GLN A 241 7.00 12.64 -20.48
N ASP A 242 6.00 13.41 -20.06
CA ASP A 242 5.07 12.98 -19.01
C ASP A 242 4.22 11.82 -19.53
N ILE A 243 4.53 10.61 -19.07
CA ILE A 243 3.86 9.38 -19.53
C ILE A 243 2.34 9.40 -19.31
N HIS A 244 1.87 10.05 -18.23
CA HIS A 244 0.43 10.15 -17.97
C HIS A 244 -0.24 11.12 -18.93
N ARG A 245 0.44 12.21 -19.30
CA ARG A 245 -0.03 13.14 -20.33
C ARG A 245 0.02 12.51 -21.71
N SER A 246 1.06 11.76 -22.03
CA SER A 246 1.17 11.00 -23.28
C SER A 246 0.03 9.97 -23.41
N THR A 247 -0.23 9.21 -22.34
CA THR A 247 -1.35 8.26 -22.30
C THR A 247 -2.69 8.97 -22.43
N ALA A 248 -2.89 10.12 -21.76
CA ALA A 248 -4.11 10.91 -21.87
C ALA A 248 -4.35 11.39 -23.30
N SER A 249 -3.32 11.92 -23.94
CA SER A 249 -3.37 12.34 -25.35
C SER A 249 -3.85 11.20 -26.25
N LEU A 250 -3.33 10.00 -26.05
CA LEU A 250 -3.69 8.83 -26.85
C LEU A 250 -5.09 8.28 -26.53
N VAL A 251 -5.44 8.14 -25.24
CA VAL A 251 -6.70 7.51 -24.80
C VAL A 251 -7.90 8.41 -25.06
N PHE A 252 -7.74 9.73 -24.88
CA PHE A 252 -8.80 10.72 -25.06
C PHE A 252 -8.77 11.43 -26.43
N ASP A 253 -7.84 11.03 -27.31
CA ASP A 253 -7.67 11.58 -28.65
C ASP A 253 -7.52 13.14 -28.63
N THR A 254 -6.76 13.63 -27.64
CA THR A 254 -6.52 15.05 -27.37
C THR A 254 -5.06 15.39 -27.68
N PRO A 255 -4.75 16.51 -28.37
CA PRO A 255 -3.36 16.93 -28.57
C PRO A 255 -2.60 17.02 -27.24
N PHE A 256 -1.33 16.62 -27.22
CA PHE A 256 -0.52 16.51 -25.99
C PHE A 256 -0.55 17.82 -25.17
N ASP A 257 -0.43 18.96 -25.82
CA ASP A 257 -0.40 20.27 -25.15
C ASP A 257 -1.78 20.73 -24.65
N GLU A 258 -2.86 20.15 -25.18
CA GLU A 258 -4.24 20.45 -24.80
C GLU A 258 -4.80 19.49 -23.74
N VAL A 259 -4.04 18.48 -23.33
CA VAL A 259 -4.45 17.54 -22.28
C VAL A 259 -4.70 18.29 -20.98
N THR A 260 -5.93 18.18 -20.48
CA THR A 260 -6.33 18.78 -19.20
C THR A 260 -5.77 18.02 -18.01
N ASP A 261 -5.71 18.66 -16.83
CA ASP A 261 -5.27 18.01 -15.59
C ASP A 261 -6.20 16.85 -15.18
N LEU A 262 -7.50 16.95 -15.50
CA LEU A 262 -8.46 15.88 -15.27
C LEU A 262 -8.14 14.67 -16.16
N GLN A 263 -7.92 14.86 -17.45
CA GLN A 263 -7.55 13.79 -18.38
C GLN A 263 -6.23 13.14 -17.96
N ARG A 264 -5.23 13.95 -17.60
CA ARG A 264 -3.94 13.45 -17.08
C ARG A 264 -4.11 12.61 -15.83
N ARG A 265 -4.96 13.04 -14.87
CA ARG A 265 -5.27 12.31 -13.65
C ARG A 265 -5.98 10.98 -13.95
N ASN A 266 -6.95 11.00 -14.87
CA ASN A 266 -7.67 9.79 -15.28
C ASN A 266 -6.73 8.81 -15.99
N ALA A 267 -5.87 9.29 -16.88
CA ALA A 267 -4.85 8.46 -17.54
C ALA A 267 -3.83 7.89 -16.53
N LYS A 268 -3.49 8.63 -15.47
CA LYS A 268 -2.67 8.10 -14.37
C LYS A 268 -3.34 6.90 -13.69
N ALA A 269 -4.63 6.99 -13.39
CA ALA A 269 -5.39 5.88 -12.81
C ALA A 269 -5.47 4.69 -13.78
N VAL A 270 -5.66 4.94 -15.08
CA VAL A 270 -5.63 3.88 -16.10
C VAL A 270 -4.26 3.21 -16.16
N ASN A 271 -3.16 3.98 -16.25
CA ASN A 271 -1.80 3.44 -16.31
C ASN A 271 -1.49 2.51 -15.13
N PHE A 272 -1.73 2.98 -13.90
CA PHE A 272 -1.52 2.15 -12.71
C PHE A 272 -2.52 1.00 -12.63
N GLY A 273 -3.77 1.25 -13.00
CA GLY A 273 -4.80 0.23 -13.05
C GLY A 273 -4.40 -0.95 -13.94
N ILE A 274 -3.90 -0.67 -15.15
CA ILE A 274 -3.45 -1.70 -16.09
C ILE A 274 -2.28 -2.52 -15.50
N VAL A 275 -1.27 -1.86 -14.91
CA VAL A 275 -0.14 -2.55 -14.26
C VAL A 275 -0.61 -3.51 -13.17
N TYR A 276 -1.62 -3.12 -12.41
CA TYR A 276 -2.16 -3.92 -11.29
C TYR A 276 -3.36 -4.79 -11.64
N GLY A 277 -3.73 -4.86 -12.93
CA GLY A 277 -4.82 -5.71 -13.41
C GLY A 277 -6.22 -5.24 -12.98
N ILE A 278 -6.46 -3.94 -12.96
CA ILE A 278 -7.75 -3.35 -12.57
C ILE A 278 -8.86 -3.78 -13.52
N SER A 279 -10.04 -4.08 -12.96
CA SER A 279 -11.26 -4.29 -13.74
C SER A 279 -11.95 -2.96 -14.07
N ALA A 280 -12.83 -2.96 -15.07
CA ALA A 280 -13.66 -1.79 -15.37
C ALA A 280 -14.51 -1.35 -14.17
N PHE A 281 -14.89 -2.27 -13.29
CA PHE A 281 -15.58 -1.97 -12.03
C PHE A 281 -14.66 -1.21 -11.05
N GLY A 282 -13.43 -1.68 -10.86
CA GLY A 282 -12.45 -0.98 -10.01
C GLY A 282 -12.16 0.42 -10.52
N LEU A 283 -11.84 0.55 -11.82
CA LEU A 283 -11.55 1.84 -12.44
C LEU A 283 -12.74 2.81 -12.40
N SER A 284 -13.97 2.31 -12.56
CA SER A 284 -15.19 3.16 -12.46
C SER A 284 -15.37 3.74 -11.07
N ASN A 285 -15.07 2.97 -10.02
CA ASN A 285 -15.13 3.45 -8.65
C ASN A 285 -14.02 4.48 -8.35
N ASP A 286 -12.78 4.22 -8.83
CA ASP A 286 -11.64 5.11 -8.59
C ASP A 286 -11.82 6.48 -9.27
N LEU A 287 -12.46 6.50 -10.43
CA LEU A 287 -12.66 7.73 -11.21
C LEU A 287 -14.03 8.39 -11.00
N GLY A 288 -14.98 7.71 -10.36
CA GLY A 288 -16.35 8.19 -10.22
C GLY A 288 -17.12 8.27 -11.55
N ILE A 289 -16.83 7.36 -12.50
CA ILE A 289 -17.43 7.29 -13.84
C ILE A 289 -18.25 6.00 -14.02
N SER A 290 -19.02 5.91 -15.10
CA SER A 290 -19.74 4.68 -15.42
C SER A 290 -18.80 3.51 -15.77
N ARG A 291 -19.23 2.27 -15.50
CA ARG A 291 -18.48 1.07 -15.91
C ARG A 291 -18.22 1.02 -17.42
N LYS A 292 -19.16 1.53 -18.23
CA LYS A 292 -19.04 1.59 -19.68
C LYS A 292 -17.90 2.52 -20.11
N GLU A 293 -17.81 3.69 -19.50
CA GLU A 293 -16.71 4.63 -19.74
C GLU A 293 -15.37 4.07 -19.28
N ALA A 294 -15.31 3.49 -18.09
CA ALA A 294 -14.10 2.84 -17.58
C ALA A 294 -13.62 1.70 -18.52
N GLN A 295 -14.53 0.89 -19.02
CA GLN A 295 -14.20 -0.13 -20.02
C GLN A 295 -13.69 0.49 -21.32
N GLY A 296 -14.33 1.57 -21.78
CA GLY A 296 -13.87 2.33 -22.96
C GLY A 296 -12.45 2.87 -22.82
N TYR A 297 -12.07 3.34 -21.62
CA TYR A 297 -10.69 3.78 -21.35
C TYR A 297 -9.69 2.62 -21.40
N ILE A 298 -10.04 1.46 -20.82
CA ILE A 298 -9.20 0.26 -20.86
C ILE A 298 -9.04 -0.24 -22.32
N ASP A 299 -10.12 -0.29 -23.07
CA ASP A 299 -10.09 -0.75 -24.46
C ASP A 299 -9.27 0.21 -25.34
N SER A 300 -9.48 1.52 -25.19
CA SER A 300 -8.69 2.54 -25.89
C SER A 300 -7.21 2.43 -25.55
N TYR A 301 -6.86 2.22 -24.27
CA TYR A 301 -5.49 2.03 -23.84
C TYR A 301 -4.83 0.85 -24.57
N PHE A 302 -5.47 -0.30 -24.62
CA PHE A 302 -4.94 -1.48 -25.29
C PHE A 302 -4.88 -1.39 -26.82
N VAL A 303 -5.76 -0.60 -27.42
CA VAL A 303 -5.65 -0.25 -28.86
C VAL A 303 -4.43 0.62 -29.12
N LYS A 304 -4.13 1.56 -28.22
CA LYS A 304 -2.97 2.47 -28.37
C LYS A 304 -1.64 1.82 -27.96
N TYR A 305 -1.66 0.87 -27.03
CA TYR A 305 -0.52 0.10 -26.53
C TYR A 305 -0.70 -1.42 -26.73
N PRO A 306 -0.75 -1.91 -27.98
CA PRO A 306 -1.08 -3.32 -28.26
C PRO A 306 -0.03 -4.30 -27.70
N LYS A 307 1.25 -3.90 -27.65
CA LYS A 307 2.32 -4.73 -27.11
C LYS A 307 2.19 -4.97 -25.61
N ILE A 308 1.65 -3.99 -24.89
CA ILE A 308 1.35 -4.18 -23.46
C ILE A 308 0.27 -5.24 -23.27
N LYS A 309 -0.81 -5.17 -24.07
CA LYS A 309 -1.87 -6.20 -24.02
C LYS A 309 -1.33 -7.60 -24.32
N GLU A 310 -0.55 -7.71 -25.39
CA GLU A 310 0.06 -8.98 -25.81
C GLU A 310 0.95 -9.56 -24.69
N PHE A 311 1.78 -8.71 -24.06
CA PHE A 311 2.64 -9.09 -22.94
C PHE A 311 1.85 -9.56 -21.72
N LEU A 312 0.79 -8.85 -21.33
CA LEU A 312 -0.03 -9.22 -20.19
C LEU A 312 -0.79 -10.54 -20.43
N ASP A 313 -1.41 -10.70 -21.61
CA ASP A 313 -2.10 -11.93 -22.00
C ASP A 313 -1.13 -13.12 -22.01
N GLN A 314 0.07 -12.94 -22.58
CA GLN A 314 1.11 -13.97 -22.60
C GLN A 314 1.59 -14.32 -21.20
N THR A 315 1.77 -13.34 -20.32
CA THR A 315 2.16 -13.57 -18.92
C THR A 315 1.16 -14.44 -18.18
N VAL A 316 -0.14 -14.24 -18.42
CA VAL A 316 -1.20 -15.09 -17.84
C VAL A 316 -1.14 -16.51 -18.40
N LEU A 317 -0.93 -16.67 -19.71
CA LEU A 317 -0.81 -17.99 -20.34
C LEU A 317 0.41 -18.75 -19.82
N ASP A 318 1.54 -18.07 -19.70
CA ASP A 318 2.78 -18.65 -19.17
C ASP A 318 2.65 -19.04 -17.70
N ALA A 319 1.99 -18.20 -16.89
CA ALA A 319 1.71 -18.51 -15.50
C ALA A 319 0.83 -19.76 -15.34
N LYS A 320 -0.22 -19.89 -16.16
CA LYS A 320 -1.08 -21.10 -16.17
C LYS A 320 -0.32 -22.35 -16.61
N LYS A 321 0.57 -22.22 -17.57
CA LYS A 321 1.37 -23.33 -18.10
C LYS A 321 2.44 -23.79 -17.12
N ASN A 322 3.14 -22.85 -16.52
CA ASN A 322 4.34 -23.11 -15.71
C ASN A 322 4.01 -23.26 -14.21
N GLY A 323 2.86 -22.78 -13.72
CA GLY A 323 2.49 -22.73 -12.32
C GLY A 323 3.20 -21.61 -11.54
N TYR A 324 3.88 -20.67 -12.22
CA TYR A 324 4.56 -19.54 -11.61
C TYR A 324 4.75 -18.37 -12.58
N THR A 325 5.04 -17.19 -12.02
CA THR A 325 5.56 -16.03 -12.77
C THR A 325 7.00 -15.73 -12.34
N LYS A 326 7.77 -15.06 -13.21
CA LYS A 326 9.19 -14.76 -13.00
C LYS A 326 9.45 -13.27 -13.27
N THR A 327 10.22 -12.60 -12.40
CA THR A 327 10.66 -11.22 -12.60
C THR A 327 11.91 -11.14 -13.51
N MET A 328 12.31 -9.91 -13.91
CA MET A 328 13.51 -9.66 -14.71
C MET A 328 14.79 -10.24 -14.07
N PHE A 329 14.89 -10.21 -12.74
CA PHE A 329 16.04 -10.72 -12.00
C PHE A 329 15.88 -12.18 -11.53
N GLY A 330 14.89 -12.90 -12.08
CA GLY A 330 14.75 -14.33 -11.85
C GLY A 330 13.94 -14.70 -10.60
N ARG A 331 13.36 -13.76 -9.86
CA ARG A 331 12.48 -14.09 -8.74
C ARG A 331 11.24 -14.82 -9.24
N ILE A 332 10.97 -15.97 -8.66
CA ILE A 332 9.80 -16.79 -8.98
C ILE A 332 8.71 -16.56 -7.92
N ARG A 333 7.50 -16.34 -8.41
CA ARG A 333 6.28 -16.38 -7.59
C ARG A 333 5.43 -17.57 -8.01
N PRO A 334 5.30 -18.62 -7.17
CA PRO A 334 4.39 -19.73 -7.44
C PRO A 334 2.93 -19.27 -7.50
N ILE A 335 2.17 -19.84 -8.42
CA ILE A 335 0.73 -19.62 -8.57
C ILE A 335 0.09 -21.00 -8.53
N PRO A 336 -0.41 -21.44 -7.35
CA PRO A 336 -0.83 -22.82 -7.13
C PRO A 336 -2.20 -23.17 -7.74
N GLU A 337 -2.90 -22.23 -8.41
CA GLU A 337 -4.25 -22.45 -8.96
C GLU A 337 -4.27 -22.60 -10.48
#